data_f524e9e0602b2227981156d6a48d034d
#
_entry.id   f524e9e0602b2227981156d6a48d034d
#
_cell.length_a   1.000
_cell.length_b   1.000
_cell.length_c   1.000
_cell.angle_alpha   90.00
_cell.angle_beta   90.00
_cell.angle_gamma   90.00
#
_symmetry.space_group_name_H-M   'P 1'
#
loop_
_entity.id
_entity.type
_entity.pdbx_description
1 polymer ?
#
loop_
_entity_poly.entity_id
_entity_poly.type
_entity_poly.pdbx_seq_one_letter_code
_entity_poly.pdbx_strand_id
1 'polypeptide(L)'
;MGTFVKEIEEELTQKLIPFWENLRDEEYGGFYGYMGYDLKVQKDYEKGCILNSRILWFFANAYMTLGEEKLKEDADHAYAFLKEKCLDREYGGMFWSVTYDGKPSDTTKHTYNQAFAIYALSSYYNATGNKEALEIARGLQKVIEDRCTDEYGYLEAFNRKFEPEENDKLSENGVIAEKTMNTLLHVFEAYTELYRVTKDPF
;
A
#
# COMPACT_ATOMS: atom_id res chain seq x y z
N MET A 1 -26.58 -19.29 -8.46
CA MET A 1 -25.68 -18.18 -8.73
C MET A 1 -25.71 -17.88 -10.22
N GLY A 2 -25.83 -16.63 -10.63
CA GLY A 2 -25.83 -16.29 -12.07
C GLY A 2 -24.47 -16.58 -12.70
N THR A 3 -24.42 -16.85 -14.01
CA THR A 3 -23.22 -17.15 -14.78
C THR A 3 -22.09 -16.11 -14.53
N PHE A 4 -22.45 -14.84 -14.44
CA PHE A 4 -21.51 -13.73 -14.21
C PHE A 4 -20.75 -13.81 -12.86
N VAL A 5 -21.45 -14.18 -11.77
CA VAL A 5 -20.80 -14.33 -10.44
C VAL A 5 -19.77 -15.46 -10.49
N LYS A 6 -20.10 -16.57 -11.16
CA LYS A 6 -19.19 -17.70 -11.32
C LYS A 6 -17.96 -17.33 -12.15
N GLU A 7 -18.13 -16.57 -13.22
CA GLU A 7 -17.01 -16.08 -14.05
C GLU A 7 -16.06 -15.17 -13.25
N ILE A 8 -16.60 -14.28 -12.40
CA ILE A 8 -15.78 -13.43 -11.51
C ILE A 8 -15.03 -14.28 -10.48
N GLU A 9 -15.69 -15.25 -9.86
CA GLU A 9 -15.08 -16.15 -8.89
C GLU A 9 -13.96 -16.98 -9.53
N GLU A 10 -14.17 -17.50 -10.74
CA GLU A 10 -13.15 -18.23 -11.49
C GLU A 10 -11.97 -17.34 -11.86
N GLU A 11 -12.20 -16.09 -12.29
CA GLU A 11 -11.12 -15.13 -12.58
C GLU A 11 -10.29 -14.83 -11.34
N LEU A 12 -10.94 -14.58 -10.21
CA LEU A 12 -10.27 -14.30 -8.95
C LEU A 12 -9.43 -15.51 -8.48
N THR A 13 -10.06 -16.69 -8.37
CA THR A 13 -9.45 -17.84 -7.72
C THR A 13 -8.48 -18.63 -8.60
N GLN A 14 -8.70 -18.63 -9.93
CA GLN A 14 -7.88 -19.41 -10.85
C GLN A 14 -6.79 -18.59 -11.57
N LYS A 15 -6.88 -17.25 -11.55
CA LYS A 15 -5.92 -16.41 -12.25
C LYS A 15 -5.30 -15.34 -11.35
N LEU A 16 -6.10 -14.45 -10.73
CA LEU A 16 -5.54 -13.31 -10.00
C LEU A 16 -4.81 -13.73 -8.72
N ILE A 17 -5.40 -14.58 -7.90
CA ILE A 17 -4.74 -15.08 -6.68
C ILE A 17 -3.46 -15.83 -7.02
N PRO A 18 -3.45 -16.87 -7.88
CA PRO A 18 -2.22 -17.58 -8.26
C PRO A 18 -1.17 -16.69 -8.90
N PHE A 19 -1.57 -15.67 -9.66
CA PHE A 19 -0.63 -14.71 -10.24
C PHE A 19 0.15 -13.98 -9.16
N TRP A 20 -0.53 -13.42 -8.15
CA TRP A 20 0.12 -12.68 -7.07
C TRP A 20 0.89 -13.59 -6.11
N GLU A 21 0.39 -14.80 -5.81
CA GLU A 21 1.13 -15.79 -5.03
C GLU A 21 2.49 -16.14 -5.67
N ASN A 22 2.54 -16.27 -6.99
CA ASN A 22 3.76 -16.56 -7.75
C ASN A 22 4.78 -15.40 -7.72
N LEU A 23 4.37 -14.20 -7.32
CA LEU A 23 5.26 -13.05 -7.15
C LEU A 23 5.74 -12.85 -5.72
N ARG A 24 5.39 -13.73 -4.81
CA ARG A 24 5.84 -13.69 -3.43
C ARG A 24 7.34 -13.96 -3.35
N ASP A 25 8.07 -13.11 -2.63
CA ASP A 25 9.51 -13.26 -2.40
C ASP A 25 9.76 -13.90 -1.02
N GLU A 26 10.12 -15.17 -1.04
CA GLU A 26 10.38 -15.93 0.19
C GLU A 26 11.77 -15.66 0.79
N GLU A 27 12.69 -15.05 0.02
CA GLU A 27 14.05 -14.79 0.47
C GLU A 27 14.17 -13.46 1.22
N TYR A 28 13.60 -12.38 0.63
CA TYR A 28 13.74 -11.02 1.18
C TYR A 28 12.41 -10.43 1.68
N GLY A 29 11.33 -11.17 1.56
CA GLY A 29 10.00 -10.74 1.97
C GLY A 29 9.30 -9.82 0.98
N GLY A 30 8.00 -9.64 1.17
CA GLY A 30 7.15 -8.90 0.26
C GLY A 30 6.96 -9.60 -1.09
N PHE A 31 6.73 -8.79 -2.12
CA PHE A 31 6.46 -9.28 -3.47
C PHE A 31 7.41 -8.61 -4.46
N TYR A 32 7.81 -9.35 -5.51
CA TYR A 32 8.71 -8.84 -6.53
C TYR A 32 8.16 -7.59 -7.20
N GLY A 33 9.04 -6.59 -7.44
CA GLY A 33 8.65 -5.26 -7.90
C GLY A 33 8.42 -5.15 -9.41
N TYR A 34 8.93 -6.09 -10.21
CA TYR A 34 8.86 -5.98 -11.66
C TYR A 34 8.77 -7.34 -12.37
N MET A 35 7.89 -7.40 -13.36
CA MET A 35 7.78 -8.49 -14.31
C MET A 35 7.75 -7.92 -15.73
N GLY A 36 8.56 -8.47 -16.62
CA GLY A 36 8.60 -8.06 -18.03
C GLY A 36 7.38 -8.56 -18.82
N TYR A 37 7.21 -8.05 -20.04
CA TYR A 37 6.16 -8.52 -20.96
C TYR A 37 6.29 -9.99 -21.36
N ASP A 38 7.48 -10.57 -21.20
CA ASP A 38 7.77 -12.00 -21.39
C ASP A 38 7.40 -12.85 -20.16
N LEU A 39 6.73 -12.26 -19.18
CA LEU A 39 6.35 -12.83 -17.89
C LEU A 39 7.51 -13.32 -17.02
N LYS A 40 8.71 -12.79 -17.26
CA LYS A 40 9.87 -13.07 -16.42
C LYS A 40 9.97 -12.05 -15.30
N VAL A 41 10.06 -12.56 -14.08
CA VAL A 41 10.26 -11.77 -12.88
C VAL A 41 11.73 -11.33 -12.79
N GLN A 42 11.97 -10.04 -12.59
CA GLN A 42 13.28 -9.49 -12.27
C GLN A 42 13.41 -9.42 -10.74
N LYS A 43 14.07 -10.41 -10.16
CA LYS A 43 14.14 -10.60 -8.72
C LYS A 43 14.97 -9.57 -7.97
N ASP A 44 15.90 -8.93 -8.68
CA ASP A 44 16.79 -7.88 -8.18
C ASP A 44 16.26 -6.45 -8.43
N TYR A 45 15.01 -6.33 -8.90
CA TYR A 45 14.37 -5.04 -9.11
C TYR A 45 13.85 -4.48 -7.76
N GLU A 46 13.84 -3.15 -7.63
CA GLU A 46 13.32 -2.50 -6.43
C GLU A 46 11.83 -2.80 -6.19
N LYS A 47 11.43 -2.79 -4.94
CA LYS A 47 10.06 -3.07 -4.50
C LYS A 47 9.35 -1.77 -4.12
N GLY A 48 8.30 -1.42 -4.86
CA GLY A 48 7.46 -0.27 -4.54
C GLY A 48 6.64 -0.50 -3.28
N CYS A 49 6.66 0.45 -2.36
CA CYS A 49 5.88 0.36 -1.12
C CYS A 49 4.37 0.44 -1.40
N ILE A 50 3.96 1.22 -2.42
CA ILE A 50 2.56 1.26 -2.87
C ILE A 50 2.10 -0.11 -3.39
N LEU A 51 2.92 -0.77 -4.22
CA LEU A 51 2.59 -2.10 -4.74
C LEU A 51 2.33 -3.08 -3.61
N ASN A 52 3.25 -3.16 -2.63
CA ASN A 52 3.11 -4.06 -1.49
C ASN A 52 1.93 -3.69 -0.58
N SER A 53 1.58 -2.39 -0.44
CA SER A 53 0.36 -1.96 0.23
C SER A 53 -0.90 -2.47 -0.48
N ARG A 54 -0.97 -2.34 -1.80
CA ARG A 54 -2.11 -2.84 -2.60
C ARG A 54 -2.24 -4.35 -2.56
N ILE A 55 -1.12 -5.07 -2.53
CA ILE A 55 -1.11 -6.53 -2.37
C ILE A 55 -1.61 -6.94 -0.98
N LEU A 56 -1.20 -6.23 0.08
CA LEU A 56 -1.74 -6.43 1.43
C LEU A 56 -3.26 -6.26 1.44
N TRP A 57 -3.77 -5.18 0.84
CA TRP A 57 -5.20 -4.95 0.72
C TRP A 57 -5.90 -6.08 -0.05
N PHE A 58 -5.30 -6.50 -1.17
CA PHE A 58 -5.86 -7.56 -2.00
C PHE A 58 -6.03 -8.87 -1.22
N PHE A 59 -4.97 -9.38 -0.58
CA PHE A 59 -5.04 -10.64 0.16
C PHE A 59 -5.89 -10.56 1.42
N ALA A 60 -5.88 -9.43 2.13
CA ALA A 60 -6.75 -9.22 3.28
C ALA A 60 -8.24 -9.30 2.89
N ASN A 61 -8.63 -8.66 1.78
CA ASN A 61 -10.01 -8.71 1.29
C ASN A 61 -10.36 -10.06 0.65
N ALA A 62 -9.44 -10.73 -0.04
CA ALA A 62 -9.63 -12.07 -0.55
C ALA A 62 -9.86 -13.07 0.60
N TYR A 63 -9.10 -12.97 1.70
CA TYR A 63 -9.30 -13.78 2.90
C TYR A 63 -10.69 -13.55 3.52
N MET A 64 -11.10 -12.30 3.69
CA MET A 64 -12.45 -11.99 4.22
C MET A 64 -13.58 -12.52 3.34
N THR A 65 -13.34 -12.63 2.04
CA THR A 65 -14.35 -13.05 1.06
C THR A 65 -14.44 -14.57 0.92
N LEU A 66 -13.28 -15.26 0.87
CA LEU A 66 -13.18 -16.69 0.57
C LEU A 66 -12.96 -17.56 1.80
N GLY A 67 -12.41 -17.00 2.89
CA GLY A 67 -12.15 -17.72 4.15
C GLY A 67 -10.99 -18.72 4.10
N GLU A 68 -10.12 -18.62 3.10
CA GLU A 68 -8.99 -19.54 2.93
C GLU A 68 -7.76 -19.05 3.72
N GLU A 69 -7.26 -19.84 4.67
CA GLU A 69 -6.11 -19.49 5.55
C GLU A 69 -4.84 -19.13 4.76
N LYS A 70 -4.61 -19.72 3.59
CA LYS A 70 -3.49 -19.38 2.71
C LYS A 70 -3.48 -17.90 2.32
N LEU A 71 -4.64 -17.33 2.05
CA LEU A 71 -4.76 -15.90 1.71
C LEU A 71 -4.41 -14.99 2.89
N LYS A 72 -4.70 -15.46 4.12
CA LYS A 72 -4.26 -14.77 5.34
C LYS A 72 -2.75 -14.83 5.49
N GLU A 73 -2.10 -15.99 5.22
CA GLU A 73 -0.65 -16.10 5.25
C GLU A 73 0.03 -15.16 4.24
N ASP A 74 -0.56 -14.96 3.06
CA ASP A 74 -0.05 -14.02 2.06
C ASP A 74 -0.26 -12.56 2.48
N ALA A 75 -1.38 -12.25 3.14
CA ALA A 75 -1.59 -10.95 3.76
C ALA A 75 -0.60 -10.70 4.91
N ASP A 76 -0.36 -11.68 5.78
CA ASP A 76 0.61 -11.61 6.88
C ASP A 76 2.03 -11.36 6.34
N HIS A 77 2.40 -12.00 5.24
CA HIS A 77 3.68 -11.80 4.56
C HIS A 77 3.84 -10.37 4.02
N ALA A 78 2.82 -9.84 3.34
CA ALA A 78 2.80 -8.45 2.86
C ALA A 78 2.87 -7.45 4.02
N TYR A 79 2.11 -7.70 5.09
CA TYR A 79 2.12 -6.86 6.29
C TYR A 79 3.49 -6.80 6.95
N ALA A 80 4.13 -7.96 7.15
CA ALA A 80 5.47 -8.04 7.73
C ALA A 80 6.47 -7.20 6.93
N PHE A 81 6.44 -7.31 5.60
CA PHE A 81 7.32 -6.54 4.73
C PHE A 81 7.07 -5.03 4.84
N LEU A 82 5.81 -4.58 4.79
CA LEU A 82 5.49 -3.17 4.94
C LEU A 82 5.97 -2.61 6.27
N LYS A 83 5.69 -3.33 7.36
CA LYS A 83 6.08 -2.93 8.71
C LYS A 83 7.60 -2.87 8.88
N GLU A 84 8.34 -3.86 8.36
CA GLU A 84 9.77 -4.00 8.64
C GLU A 84 10.65 -3.23 7.65
N LYS A 85 10.21 -3.09 6.40
CA LYS A 85 11.06 -2.58 5.32
C LYS A 85 10.60 -1.23 4.76
N CYS A 86 9.29 -0.98 4.68
CA CYS A 86 8.76 0.21 4.02
C CYS A 86 8.55 1.41 4.97
N LEU A 87 8.43 1.18 6.28
CA LEU A 87 8.29 2.26 7.26
C LEU A 87 9.63 2.91 7.58
N ASP A 88 9.69 4.24 7.49
CA ASP A 88 10.83 5.02 7.96
C ASP A 88 10.76 5.19 9.48
N ARG A 89 11.60 4.45 10.20
CA ARG A 89 11.66 4.47 11.66
C ARG A 89 12.29 5.75 12.23
N GLU A 90 12.99 6.51 11.40
CA GLU A 90 13.71 7.72 11.83
C GLU A 90 12.84 8.98 11.69
N TYR A 91 12.20 9.17 10.52
CA TYR A 91 11.41 10.36 10.24
C TYR A 91 9.91 10.10 10.17
N GLY A 92 9.50 8.85 10.24
CA GLY A 92 8.10 8.42 10.08
C GLY A 92 7.66 8.33 8.62
N GLY A 93 6.43 7.83 8.43
CA GLY A 93 5.87 7.63 7.10
C GLY A 93 6.47 6.43 6.36
N MET A 94 5.98 6.23 5.12
CA MET A 94 6.43 5.18 4.22
C MET A 94 7.43 5.72 3.21
N PHE A 95 8.47 4.93 2.87
CA PHE A 95 9.33 5.19 1.71
C PHE A 95 8.56 5.00 0.41
N TRP A 96 9.01 5.60 -0.68
CA TRP A 96 8.47 5.34 -2.01
C TRP A 96 8.81 3.92 -2.47
N SER A 97 10.09 3.55 -2.38
CA SER A 97 10.56 2.20 -2.70
C SER A 97 11.72 1.76 -1.82
N VAL A 98 11.95 0.45 -1.82
CA VAL A 98 13.10 -0.20 -1.20
C VAL A 98 13.80 -1.07 -2.24
N THR A 99 15.07 -1.37 -2.03
CA THR A 99 15.81 -2.35 -2.85
C THR A 99 15.18 -3.73 -2.75
N TYR A 100 15.55 -4.64 -3.66
CA TYR A 100 15.04 -6.01 -3.66
C TYR A 100 15.24 -6.74 -2.31
N ASP A 101 16.32 -6.41 -1.56
CA ASP A 101 16.66 -6.97 -0.25
C ASP A 101 16.09 -6.14 0.94
N GLY A 102 15.26 -5.14 0.65
CA GLY A 102 14.50 -4.39 1.65
C GLY A 102 15.25 -3.24 2.32
N LYS A 103 16.31 -2.70 1.72
CA LYS A 103 16.94 -1.46 2.19
C LYS A 103 16.24 -0.23 1.55
N PRO A 104 16.19 0.94 2.24
CA PRO A 104 15.66 2.15 1.62
C PRO A 104 16.33 2.45 0.29
N SER A 105 15.55 2.64 -0.79
CA SER A 105 16.02 3.03 -2.12
C SER A 105 15.57 4.45 -2.42
N ASP A 106 14.36 4.66 -2.84
CA ASP A 106 13.76 5.98 -2.95
C ASP A 106 13.07 6.35 -1.64
N THR A 107 13.64 7.31 -0.93
CA THR A 107 13.18 7.70 0.40
C THR A 107 12.19 8.86 0.40
N THR A 108 11.78 9.36 -0.77
CA THR A 108 10.78 10.42 -0.89
C THR A 108 9.46 10.00 -0.26
N LYS A 109 8.74 10.99 0.25
CA LYS A 109 7.44 10.80 0.91
C LYS A 109 6.36 11.41 0.02
N HIS A 110 5.41 10.59 -0.38
CA HIS A 110 4.24 11.05 -1.08
C HIS A 110 3.00 10.80 -0.22
N THR A 111 2.14 11.81 -0.10
CA THR A 111 0.87 11.67 0.62
C THR A 111 0.04 10.52 0.07
N TYR A 112 0.04 10.37 -1.25
CA TYR A 112 -0.56 9.25 -1.98
C TYR A 112 -0.10 7.88 -1.43
N ASN A 113 1.21 7.71 -1.21
CA ASN A 113 1.77 6.45 -0.69
C ASN A 113 1.36 6.19 0.77
N GLN A 114 1.35 7.23 1.60
CA GLN A 114 0.88 7.13 2.98
C GLN A 114 -0.59 6.68 3.03
N ALA A 115 -1.42 7.26 2.16
CA ALA A 115 -2.84 6.93 2.07
C ALA A 115 -3.07 5.44 1.69
N PHE A 116 -2.35 4.91 0.70
CA PHE A 116 -2.45 3.49 0.34
C PHE A 116 -2.04 2.56 1.48
N ALA A 117 -1.03 2.93 2.26
CA ALA A 117 -0.63 2.13 3.42
C ALA A 117 -1.72 2.15 4.52
N ILE A 118 -2.33 3.31 4.81
CA ILE A 118 -3.45 3.41 5.75
C ILE A 118 -4.62 2.53 5.29
N TYR A 119 -4.97 2.60 4.02
CA TYR A 119 -6.06 1.82 3.41
C TYR A 119 -5.84 0.32 3.57
N ALA A 120 -4.64 -0.15 3.23
CA ALA A 120 -4.27 -1.56 3.31
C ALA A 120 -4.20 -2.07 4.76
N LEU A 121 -3.56 -1.31 5.66
CA LEU A 121 -3.43 -1.67 7.07
C LEU A 121 -4.78 -1.69 7.79
N SER A 122 -5.70 -0.80 7.43
CA SER A 122 -7.06 -0.78 7.95
C SER A 122 -7.85 -2.02 7.51
N SER A 123 -7.75 -2.40 6.23
CA SER A 123 -8.36 -3.64 5.72
C SER A 123 -7.74 -4.89 6.35
N TYR A 124 -6.43 -4.92 6.54
CA TYR A 124 -5.75 -6.01 7.21
C TYR A 124 -6.15 -6.13 8.69
N TYR A 125 -6.28 -5.00 9.40
CA TYR A 125 -6.83 -4.99 10.76
C TYR A 125 -8.26 -5.57 10.79
N ASN A 126 -9.10 -5.18 9.84
CA ASN A 126 -10.46 -5.71 9.73
C ASN A 126 -10.48 -7.23 9.50
N ALA A 127 -9.56 -7.75 8.70
CA ALA A 127 -9.46 -9.17 8.37
C ALA A 127 -8.92 -10.03 9.52
N THR A 128 -7.99 -9.48 10.33
CA THR A 128 -7.19 -10.27 11.27
C THR A 128 -7.33 -9.86 12.74
N GLY A 129 -7.83 -8.66 13.02
CA GLY A 129 -7.84 -8.07 14.37
C GLY A 129 -6.47 -7.59 14.85
N ASN A 130 -5.46 -7.48 13.96
CA ASN A 130 -4.10 -7.07 14.32
C ASN A 130 -4.05 -5.61 14.75
N LYS A 131 -3.97 -5.36 16.05
CA LYS A 131 -3.98 -4.01 16.64
C LYS A 131 -2.75 -3.18 16.26
N GLU A 132 -1.59 -3.81 16.07
CA GLU A 132 -0.37 -3.11 15.66
C GLU A 132 -0.54 -2.51 14.25
N ALA A 133 -1.21 -3.21 13.32
CA ALA A 133 -1.53 -2.67 12.00
C ALA A 133 -2.42 -1.42 12.10
N LEU A 134 -3.41 -1.42 13.00
CA LEU A 134 -4.24 -0.26 13.25
C LEU A 134 -3.45 0.91 13.86
N GLU A 135 -2.53 0.64 14.79
CA GLU A 135 -1.67 1.68 15.38
C GLU A 135 -0.76 2.31 14.31
N ILE A 136 -0.20 1.50 13.39
CA ILE A 136 0.59 2.01 12.27
C ILE A 136 -0.27 2.87 11.35
N ALA A 137 -1.50 2.44 11.00
CA ALA A 137 -2.41 3.20 10.18
C ALA A 137 -2.74 4.57 10.79
N ARG A 138 -3.03 4.62 12.09
CA ARG A 138 -3.26 5.88 12.83
C ARG A 138 -2.01 6.76 12.89
N GLY A 139 -0.84 6.15 13.04
CA GLY A 139 0.43 6.88 12.99
C GLY A 139 0.67 7.54 11.63
N LEU A 140 0.37 6.84 10.54
CA LEU A 140 0.46 7.39 9.18
C LEU A 140 -0.59 8.47 8.92
N GLN A 141 -1.82 8.31 9.42
CA GLN A 141 -2.82 9.37 9.40
C GLN A 141 -2.32 10.64 10.07
N LYS A 142 -1.76 10.50 11.28
CA LYS A 142 -1.17 11.65 11.99
C LYS A 142 -0.03 12.30 11.21
N VAL A 143 0.80 11.52 10.51
CA VAL A 143 1.85 12.05 9.61
C VAL A 143 1.23 12.87 8.49
N ILE A 144 0.16 12.39 7.84
CA ILE A 144 -0.53 13.14 6.78
C ILE A 144 -1.05 14.48 7.33
N GLU A 145 -1.78 14.45 8.44
CA GLU A 145 -2.40 15.66 9.00
C GLU A 145 -1.36 16.67 9.51
N ASP A 146 -0.29 16.21 10.16
CA ASP A 146 0.71 17.10 10.76
C ASP A 146 1.72 17.64 9.74
N ARG A 147 1.96 16.94 8.61
CA ARG A 147 3.11 17.22 7.74
C ARG A 147 2.80 17.33 6.25
N CYS A 148 1.66 16.81 5.82
CA CYS A 148 1.31 16.77 4.39
C CYS A 148 0.14 17.70 4.03
N THR A 149 -0.24 18.60 4.93
CA THR A 149 -1.36 19.52 4.73
C THR A 149 -0.91 20.98 4.81
N ASP A 150 -1.65 21.83 4.14
CA ASP A 150 -1.64 23.28 4.31
C ASP A 150 -3.08 23.81 4.49
N GLU A 151 -3.26 25.12 4.50
CA GLU A 151 -4.60 25.76 4.63
C GLU A 151 -5.57 25.41 3.48
N TYR A 152 -5.08 24.84 2.36
CA TYR A 152 -5.86 24.55 1.15
C TYR A 152 -6.04 23.05 0.88
N GLY A 153 -5.40 22.17 1.65
CA GLY A 153 -5.55 20.71 1.51
C GLY A 153 -4.23 19.93 1.55
N TYR A 154 -4.21 18.77 0.90
CA TYR A 154 -3.09 17.84 0.93
C TYR A 154 -2.07 18.13 -0.16
N LEU A 155 -0.80 18.26 0.26
CA LEU A 155 0.37 18.40 -0.62
C LEU A 155 0.83 17.04 -1.13
N GLU A 156 1.47 17.01 -2.31
CA GLU A 156 1.80 15.75 -3.00
C GLU A 156 3.08 15.09 -2.51
N ALA A 157 4.20 15.82 -2.52
CA ALA A 157 5.54 15.24 -2.48
C ALA A 157 6.47 15.96 -1.49
N PHE A 158 7.31 15.16 -0.85
CA PHE A 158 8.27 15.62 0.15
C PHE A 158 9.55 14.79 0.06
N ASN A 159 10.66 15.37 0.51
CA ASN A 159 11.86 14.61 0.78
C ASN A 159 11.68 13.69 2.01
N ARG A 160 12.70 12.92 2.34
CA ARG A 160 12.65 11.97 3.47
C ARG A 160 12.25 12.62 4.79
N LYS A 161 12.57 13.92 5.01
CA LYS A 161 12.29 14.67 6.24
C LYS A 161 10.95 15.40 6.23
N PHE A 162 10.16 15.22 5.19
CA PHE A 162 8.89 15.93 4.94
C PHE A 162 9.07 17.43 4.63
N GLU A 163 10.20 17.83 4.04
CA GLU A 163 10.31 19.13 3.40
C GLU A 163 9.72 19.03 1.99
N PRO A 164 8.93 20.02 1.50
CA PRO A 164 8.29 19.94 0.19
C PRO A 164 9.28 19.72 -0.95
N GLU A 165 8.92 18.87 -1.90
CA GLU A 165 9.64 18.60 -3.15
C GLU A 165 8.70 18.67 -4.36
N GLU A 166 9.28 18.74 -5.56
CA GLU A 166 8.51 18.67 -6.79
C GLU A 166 7.90 17.28 -6.98
N ASN A 167 6.63 17.26 -7.38
CA ASN A 167 5.93 16.01 -7.69
C ASN A 167 6.24 15.57 -9.13
N ASP A 168 7.30 14.80 -9.32
CA ASP A 168 7.71 14.23 -10.61
C ASP A 168 7.13 12.82 -10.88
N LYS A 169 6.59 12.14 -9.86
CA LYS A 169 6.18 10.73 -9.92
C LYS A 169 4.72 10.52 -10.24
N LEU A 170 3.85 11.43 -9.84
CA LEU A 170 2.41 11.33 -10.04
C LEU A 170 1.90 12.30 -11.11
N SER A 171 2.82 13.01 -11.78
CA SER A 171 2.50 13.93 -12.86
C SER A 171 2.45 13.19 -14.20
N GLU A 172 1.27 13.09 -14.79
CA GLU A 172 1.12 12.72 -16.18
C GLU A 172 1.29 13.96 -17.07
N ASN A 173 1.89 13.79 -18.23
CA ASN A 173 2.07 14.86 -19.24
C ASN A 173 2.95 16.05 -18.81
N GLY A 174 3.82 15.88 -17.83
CA GLY A 174 4.78 16.92 -17.42
C GLY A 174 4.16 18.09 -16.65
N VAL A 175 2.94 17.95 -16.16
CA VAL A 175 2.33 18.96 -15.29
C VAL A 175 2.79 18.70 -13.85
N ILE A 176 3.59 19.60 -13.31
CA ILE A 176 3.97 19.58 -11.90
C ILE A 176 2.85 20.27 -11.11
N ALA A 177 2.20 19.52 -10.22
CA ALA A 177 1.14 20.03 -9.36
C ALA A 177 1.44 19.72 -7.91
N GLU A 178 1.32 20.72 -7.05
CA GLU A 178 1.51 20.55 -5.60
C GLU A 178 0.36 19.82 -4.93
N LYS A 179 -0.81 19.80 -5.56
CA LYS A 179 -2.03 19.13 -5.11
C LYS A 179 -2.76 18.52 -6.30
N THR A 180 -3.16 17.26 -6.19
CA THR A 180 -3.92 16.59 -7.25
C THR A 180 -5.22 15.98 -6.69
N MET A 181 -6.20 15.85 -7.59
CA MET A 181 -7.42 15.11 -7.26
C MET A 181 -7.11 13.63 -6.93
N ASN A 182 -6.10 13.07 -7.56
CA ASN A 182 -5.69 11.68 -7.37
C ASN A 182 -5.29 11.43 -5.89
N THR A 183 -4.43 12.27 -5.33
CA THR A 183 -4.04 12.15 -3.92
C THR A 183 -5.22 12.41 -2.98
N LEU A 184 -6.03 13.43 -3.24
CA LEU A 184 -7.22 13.71 -2.43
C LEU A 184 -8.18 12.52 -2.41
N LEU A 185 -8.42 11.88 -3.56
CA LEU A 185 -9.27 10.70 -3.67
C LEU A 185 -8.76 9.56 -2.77
N HIS A 186 -7.46 9.28 -2.82
CA HIS A 186 -6.90 8.16 -2.04
C HIS A 186 -6.78 8.46 -0.54
N VAL A 187 -6.58 9.72 -0.15
CA VAL A 187 -6.72 10.12 1.27
C VAL A 187 -8.15 9.90 1.75
N PHE A 188 -9.14 10.30 0.95
CA PHE A 188 -10.56 10.07 1.27
C PHE A 188 -10.90 8.59 1.40
N GLU A 189 -10.43 7.74 0.48
CA GLU A 189 -10.62 6.28 0.56
C GLU A 189 -9.97 5.70 1.82
N ALA A 190 -8.74 6.08 2.10
CA ALA A 190 -7.98 5.60 3.25
C ALA A 190 -8.67 5.97 4.58
N TYR A 191 -9.11 7.21 4.72
CA TYR A 191 -9.79 7.68 5.94
C TYR A 191 -11.19 7.08 6.07
N THR A 192 -11.89 6.88 4.96
CA THR A 192 -13.17 6.18 4.96
C THR A 192 -13.01 4.74 5.47
N GLU A 193 -11.99 4.02 5.00
CA GLU A 193 -11.72 2.65 5.46
C GLU A 193 -11.29 2.63 6.93
N LEU A 194 -10.39 3.52 7.34
CA LEU A 194 -9.97 3.64 8.74
C LEU A 194 -11.16 3.95 9.66
N TYR A 195 -12.04 4.88 9.26
CA TYR A 195 -13.28 5.16 9.99
C TYR A 195 -14.22 3.95 10.01
N ARG A 196 -14.35 3.24 8.88
CA ARG A 196 -15.22 2.07 8.78
C ARG A 196 -14.86 1.00 9.82
N VAL A 197 -13.57 0.79 10.07
CA VAL A 197 -13.09 -0.26 10.98
C VAL A 197 -12.97 0.20 12.44
N THR A 198 -12.80 1.51 12.70
CA THR A 198 -12.65 2.05 14.06
C THR A 198 -13.93 2.65 14.62
N LYS A 199 -14.76 3.25 13.76
CA LYS A 199 -15.88 4.13 14.13
C LYS A 199 -15.47 5.37 14.94
N ASP A 200 -14.18 5.68 14.98
CA ASP A 200 -13.68 6.89 15.60
C ASP A 200 -13.78 8.05 14.62
N PRO A 201 -14.45 9.16 14.96
CA PRO A 201 -14.37 10.40 14.17
C PRO A 201 -12.94 10.94 14.28
N PHE A 202 -12.45 11.52 13.19
CA PHE A 202 -11.14 12.20 13.13
C PHE A 202 -11.21 13.60 13.66
#